data_96a2cc0d7ec161f8301ae8a8bd35beda
#
_entry.id   96a2cc0d7ec161f8301ae8a8bd35beda
#
_cell.length_a   1.000
_cell.length_b   1.000
_cell.length_c   1.000
_cell.angle_alpha   90.00
_cell.angle_beta   90.00
_cell.angle_gamma   90.00
#
_symmetry.space_group_name_H-M   'P 1'
#
loop_
_entity.id
_entity.type
_entity.pdbx_description
1 polymer ?
#
loop_
_entity_poly.entity_id
_entity_poly.type
_entity_poly.pdbx_seq_one_letter_code
_entity_poly.pdbx_strand_id
1 'polypeptide(L)'
;MPPPLLNTRELVREQRFNAVWTQELNTVFADVAPYYDRANTVASLGLWNWVLNSFMSTIDLRPGQRALDVCAGTNAIGIALLRREPSLEVHAIDRSAEMQEVGRQRAGALGFRIHSVIGDVHALPFPDNHFDVVTLQYATRHLRVKDVFGEILRVLKPGGHFYHCDMLRPGNPLVEKLYYTYL
;
A
#
# COMPACT_ATOMS: atom_id res chain seq x y z
N MET A 1 23.54 -22.06 1.71
CA MET A 1 22.99 -22.09 0.34
C MET A 1 23.33 -20.76 -0.31
N PRO A 2 23.89 -20.73 -1.54
CA PRO A 2 24.01 -19.46 -2.26
C PRO A 2 22.60 -18.88 -2.48
N PRO A 3 22.43 -17.54 -2.46
CA PRO A 3 21.14 -16.94 -2.75
C PRO A 3 20.70 -17.35 -4.16
N PRO A 4 19.40 -17.57 -4.40
CA PRO A 4 18.92 -17.89 -5.72
C PRO A 4 19.31 -16.76 -6.68
N LEU A 5 19.88 -17.13 -7.84
CA LEU A 5 20.21 -16.17 -8.88
C LEU A 5 18.91 -15.43 -9.27
N LEU A 6 18.92 -14.12 -9.10
CA LEU A 6 17.84 -13.27 -9.56
C LEU A 6 17.70 -13.41 -11.08
N ASN A 7 16.48 -13.53 -11.58
CA ASN A 7 16.30 -13.52 -13.03
C ASN A 7 16.60 -12.11 -13.60
N THR A 8 16.83 -12.03 -14.89
CA THR A 8 17.21 -10.76 -15.56
C THR A 8 16.24 -9.62 -15.29
N ARG A 9 14.93 -9.91 -15.10
CA ARG A 9 13.92 -8.91 -14.79
C ARG A 9 14.05 -8.38 -13.35
N GLU A 10 14.37 -9.22 -12.39
CA GLU A 10 14.65 -8.83 -11.01
C GLU A 10 15.91 -7.98 -10.92
N LEU A 11 16.96 -8.31 -11.64
CA LEU A 11 18.20 -7.52 -11.72
C LEU A 11 17.93 -6.12 -12.31
N VAL A 12 17.18 -6.04 -13.41
CA VAL A 12 16.78 -4.74 -14.03
C VAL A 12 15.93 -3.94 -13.06
N ARG A 13 15.05 -4.60 -12.31
CA ARG A 13 14.20 -3.95 -11.31
C ARG A 13 15.03 -3.41 -10.15
N GLU A 14 15.97 -4.18 -9.60
CA GLU A 14 16.87 -3.69 -8.55
C GLU A 14 17.74 -2.51 -8.99
N GLN A 15 18.19 -2.50 -10.24
CA GLN A 15 18.93 -1.37 -10.80
C GLN A 15 18.08 -0.10 -10.90
N ARG A 16 16.77 -0.22 -11.06
CA ARG A 16 15.83 0.92 -11.08
C ARG A 16 15.53 1.48 -9.69
N PHE A 17 15.68 0.68 -8.63
CA PHE A 17 15.47 1.12 -7.25
C PHE A 17 16.69 1.83 -6.66
N ASN A 18 17.24 2.82 -7.37
CA ASN A 18 18.30 3.68 -6.88
C ASN A 18 17.71 4.92 -6.15
N ALA A 19 18.60 5.70 -5.55
CA ALA A 19 18.20 6.90 -4.83
C ALA A 19 17.48 7.94 -5.71
N VAL A 20 17.85 8.04 -6.99
CA VAL A 20 17.23 8.95 -7.97
C VAL A 20 15.77 8.56 -8.21
N TRP A 21 15.49 7.29 -8.46
CA TRP A 21 14.12 6.77 -8.63
C TRP A 21 13.24 7.06 -7.40
N THR A 22 13.80 6.85 -6.22
CA THR A 22 13.12 7.15 -4.96
C THR A 22 12.76 8.63 -4.83
N GLN A 23 13.68 9.51 -5.19
CA GLN A 23 13.48 10.96 -5.11
C GLN A 23 12.47 11.46 -6.16
N GLU A 24 12.54 10.95 -7.39
CA GLU A 24 11.58 11.26 -8.45
C GLU A 24 10.16 10.85 -8.08
N LEU A 25 9.98 9.63 -7.54
CA LEU A 25 8.68 9.16 -7.07
C LEU A 25 8.11 10.04 -5.96
N ASN A 26 8.92 10.43 -4.98
CA ASN A 26 8.46 11.28 -3.90
C ASN A 26 7.95 12.62 -4.43
N THR A 27 8.67 13.24 -5.39
CA THR A 27 8.24 14.48 -6.01
C THR A 27 6.89 14.33 -6.73
N VAL A 28 6.74 13.28 -7.54
CA VAL A 28 5.49 13.01 -8.25
C VAL A 28 4.32 12.80 -7.28
N PHE A 29 4.53 12.01 -6.22
CA PHE A 29 3.47 11.76 -5.24
C PHE A 29 3.14 13.00 -4.39
N ALA A 30 4.11 13.85 -4.09
CA ALA A 30 3.87 15.12 -3.42
C ALA A 30 2.98 16.04 -4.26
N ASP A 31 3.27 16.17 -5.56
CA ASP A 31 2.51 17.02 -6.48
C ASP A 31 1.06 16.57 -6.67
N VAL A 32 0.82 15.26 -6.70
CA VAL A 32 -0.53 14.72 -6.94
C VAL A 32 -1.34 14.50 -5.67
N ALA A 33 -0.74 14.57 -4.47
CA ALA A 33 -1.39 14.25 -3.20
C ALA A 33 -2.76 14.93 -3.00
N PRO A 34 -2.95 16.24 -3.30
CA PRO A 34 -4.22 16.92 -3.04
C PRO A 34 -5.40 16.39 -3.86
N TYR A 35 -5.14 15.78 -5.02
CA TYR A 35 -6.18 15.30 -5.94
C TYR A 35 -6.05 13.82 -6.32
N TYR A 36 -5.14 13.10 -5.68
CA TYR A 36 -4.78 11.71 -6.01
C TYR A 36 -6.00 10.78 -6.09
N ASP A 37 -6.82 10.73 -5.05
CA ASP A 37 -7.99 9.84 -5.03
C ASP A 37 -9.05 10.23 -6.06
N ARG A 38 -9.23 11.55 -6.28
CA ARG A 38 -10.15 12.06 -7.29
C ARG A 38 -9.66 11.72 -8.69
N ALA A 39 -8.36 11.89 -8.95
CA ALA A 39 -7.74 11.52 -10.21
C ALA A 39 -7.90 10.02 -10.49
N ASN A 40 -7.64 9.16 -9.50
CA ASN A 40 -7.83 7.71 -9.64
C ASN A 40 -9.29 7.35 -9.91
N THR A 41 -10.24 7.99 -9.22
CA THR A 41 -11.68 7.76 -9.43
C THR A 41 -12.10 8.14 -10.86
N VAL A 42 -11.65 9.29 -11.36
CA VAL A 42 -11.98 9.76 -12.71
C VAL A 42 -11.28 8.89 -13.76
N ALA A 43 -9.98 8.65 -13.62
CA ALA A 43 -9.20 7.85 -14.55
C ALA A 43 -9.68 6.40 -14.67
N SER A 44 -10.23 5.85 -13.58
CA SER A 44 -10.80 4.50 -13.55
C SER A 44 -12.29 4.44 -13.89
N LEU A 45 -12.90 5.55 -14.31
CA LEU A 45 -14.36 5.65 -14.54
C LEU A 45 -15.19 5.16 -13.34
N GLY A 46 -14.71 5.42 -12.11
CA GLY A 46 -15.35 4.99 -10.87
C GLY A 46 -15.03 3.56 -10.40
N LEU A 47 -14.32 2.76 -11.20
CA LEU A 47 -13.92 1.40 -10.82
C LEU A 47 -13.01 1.36 -9.59
N TRP A 48 -12.29 2.44 -9.31
CA TRP A 48 -11.45 2.57 -8.12
C TRP A 48 -12.20 2.26 -6.83
N ASN A 49 -13.37 2.87 -6.64
CA ASN A 49 -14.19 2.65 -5.46
C ASN A 49 -14.75 1.22 -5.38
N TRP A 50 -15.08 0.62 -6.51
CA TRP A 50 -15.53 -0.76 -6.57
C TRP A 50 -14.41 -1.73 -6.17
N VAL A 51 -13.18 -1.53 -6.70
CA VAL A 51 -12.01 -2.35 -6.33
C VAL A 51 -11.69 -2.18 -4.85
N LEU A 52 -11.69 -0.95 -4.33
CA LEU A 52 -11.48 -0.69 -2.90
C LEU A 52 -12.49 -1.46 -2.05
N ASN A 53 -13.78 -1.35 -2.36
CA ASN A 53 -14.83 -2.05 -1.62
C ASN A 53 -14.71 -3.57 -1.73
N SER A 54 -14.37 -4.09 -2.92
CA SER A 54 -14.13 -5.51 -3.15
C SER A 54 -12.92 -6.00 -2.34
N PHE A 55 -11.82 -5.26 -2.33
CA PHE A 55 -10.67 -5.58 -1.49
C PHE A 55 -11.03 -5.56 -0.01
N MET A 56 -11.71 -4.52 0.45
CA MET A 56 -12.16 -4.40 1.84
C MET A 56 -13.07 -5.56 2.26
N SER A 57 -13.89 -6.11 1.36
CA SER A 57 -14.77 -7.25 1.68
C SER A 57 -14.02 -8.55 1.97
N THR A 58 -12.76 -8.67 1.52
CA THR A 58 -11.91 -9.85 1.78
C THR A 58 -11.23 -9.82 3.14
N ILE A 59 -11.17 -8.64 3.78
CA ILE A 59 -10.43 -8.44 5.03
C ILE A 59 -11.31 -8.86 6.21
N ASP A 60 -10.87 -9.84 6.98
CA ASP A 60 -11.50 -10.23 8.25
C ASP A 60 -10.99 -9.31 9.36
N LEU A 61 -11.93 -8.61 10.01
CA LEU A 61 -11.63 -7.65 11.07
C LEU A 61 -12.32 -8.05 12.37
N ARG A 62 -11.61 -7.91 13.47
CA ARG A 62 -12.14 -8.14 14.82
C ARG A 62 -11.92 -6.90 15.68
N PRO A 63 -12.83 -6.60 16.61
CA PRO A 63 -12.70 -5.48 17.53
C PRO A 63 -11.34 -5.46 18.25
N GLY A 64 -10.74 -4.27 18.34
CA GLY A 64 -9.50 -4.04 19.09
C GLY A 64 -8.23 -4.56 18.42
N GLN A 65 -8.28 -5.06 17.20
CA GLN A 65 -7.08 -5.46 16.46
C GLN A 65 -6.20 -4.26 16.10
N ARG A 66 -4.90 -4.52 15.96
CA ARG A 66 -3.94 -3.58 15.37
C ARG A 66 -3.77 -3.84 13.90
N ALA A 67 -4.01 -2.82 13.09
CA ALA A 67 -3.84 -2.87 11.65
C ALA A 67 -2.71 -1.93 11.19
N LEU A 68 -1.91 -2.37 10.21
CA LEU A 68 -0.89 -1.57 9.54
C LEU A 68 -1.23 -1.47 8.05
N ASP A 69 -1.34 -0.25 7.54
CA ASP A 69 -1.43 0.04 6.11
C ASP A 69 -0.06 0.46 5.59
N VAL A 70 0.52 -0.37 4.71
CA VAL A 70 1.87 -0.20 4.14
C VAL A 70 1.75 0.49 2.79
N CYS A 71 2.53 1.54 2.53
CA CYS A 71 2.39 2.45 1.40
C CYS A 71 1.00 3.09 1.38
N ALA A 72 0.59 3.62 2.53
CA ALA A 72 -0.78 4.04 2.81
C ALA A 72 -1.25 5.25 1.99
N GLY A 73 -0.34 6.00 1.36
CA GLY A 73 -0.65 7.18 0.56
C GLY A 73 -1.56 8.16 1.31
N THR A 74 -2.75 8.41 0.79
CA THR A 74 -3.78 9.27 1.38
C THR A 74 -4.64 8.58 2.45
N ASN A 75 -4.19 7.47 3.01
CA ASN A 75 -4.87 6.66 4.05
C ASN A 75 -6.26 6.14 3.64
N ALA A 76 -6.49 5.89 2.36
CA ALA A 76 -7.79 5.42 1.88
C ALA A 76 -8.18 4.07 2.52
N ILE A 77 -7.24 3.12 2.61
CA ILE A 77 -7.44 1.83 3.28
C ILE A 77 -7.61 2.00 4.77
N GLY A 78 -6.74 2.74 5.46
CA GLY A 78 -6.85 2.98 6.90
C GLY A 78 -8.20 3.58 7.30
N ILE A 79 -8.71 4.54 6.52
CA ILE A 79 -10.05 5.12 6.72
C ILE A 79 -11.14 4.07 6.47
N ALA A 80 -11.01 3.23 5.43
CA ALA A 80 -11.98 2.19 5.13
C ALA A 80 -12.01 1.09 6.23
N LEU A 81 -10.86 0.74 6.81
CA LEU A 81 -10.75 -0.16 7.96
C LEU A 81 -11.53 0.39 9.16
N LEU A 82 -11.29 1.66 9.54
CA LEU A 82 -11.97 2.32 10.66
C LEU A 82 -13.48 2.53 10.44
N ARG A 83 -13.92 2.67 9.20
CA ARG A 83 -15.37 2.70 8.89
C ARG A 83 -16.05 1.36 9.12
N ARG A 84 -15.34 0.25 8.90
CA ARG A 84 -15.89 -1.09 9.12
C ARG A 84 -15.81 -1.52 10.58
N GLU A 85 -14.69 -1.20 11.23
CA GLU A 85 -14.46 -1.54 12.64
C GLU A 85 -13.79 -0.35 13.35
N PRO A 86 -14.57 0.54 13.98
CA PRO A 86 -14.05 1.75 14.61
C PRO A 86 -13.14 1.53 15.82
N SER A 87 -13.15 0.32 16.41
CA SER A 87 -12.31 -0.01 17.57
C SER A 87 -10.88 -0.44 17.20
N LEU A 88 -10.52 -0.47 15.90
CA LEU A 88 -9.17 -0.79 15.46
C LEU A 88 -8.16 0.29 15.89
N GLU A 89 -6.95 -0.16 16.22
CA GLU A 89 -5.77 0.68 16.30
C GLU A 89 -5.08 0.67 14.92
N VAL A 90 -5.30 1.72 14.12
CA VAL A 90 -4.77 1.78 12.75
C VAL A 90 -3.48 2.58 12.69
N HIS A 91 -2.42 1.95 12.18
CA HIS A 91 -1.16 2.55 11.82
C HIS A 91 -1.05 2.63 10.30
N ALA A 92 -0.39 3.67 9.80
CA ALA A 92 -0.11 3.88 8.40
C ALA A 92 1.36 4.26 8.23
N ILE A 93 2.02 3.70 7.23
CA ILE A 93 3.37 4.10 6.87
C ILE A 93 3.44 4.42 5.38
N ASP A 94 4.01 5.56 5.07
CA ASP A 94 4.31 5.98 3.70
C ASP A 94 5.56 6.84 3.69
N ARG A 95 6.22 6.92 2.55
CA ARG A 95 7.39 7.77 2.34
C ARG A 95 7.01 9.22 2.10
N SER A 96 5.86 9.48 1.46
CA SER A 96 5.38 10.84 1.17
C SER A 96 4.71 11.47 2.38
N ALA A 97 5.33 12.52 2.91
CA ALA A 97 4.76 13.33 3.99
C ALA A 97 3.48 14.05 3.53
N GLU A 98 3.44 14.50 2.26
CA GLU A 98 2.32 15.22 1.67
C GLU A 98 1.09 14.32 1.55
N MET A 99 1.27 13.08 1.07
CA MET A 99 0.19 12.09 1.02
C MET A 99 -0.36 11.80 2.42
N GLN A 100 0.53 11.59 3.39
CA GLN A 100 0.14 11.32 4.77
C GLN A 100 -0.55 12.52 5.42
N GLU A 101 -0.17 13.75 5.07
CA GLU A 101 -0.87 14.95 5.57
C GLU A 101 -2.31 15.01 5.05
N VAL A 102 -2.52 14.80 3.74
CA VAL A 102 -3.86 14.69 3.15
C VAL A 102 -4.68 13.59 3.85
N GLY A 103 -4.06 12.43 4.07
CA GLY A 103 -4.70 11.29 4.73
C GLY A 103 -5.12 11.60 6.17
N ARG A 104 -4.25 12.25 6.95
CA ARG A 104 -4.55 12.66 8.33
C ARG A 104 -5.69 13.66 8.41
N GLN A 105 -5.70 14.66 7.52
CA GLN A 105 -6.77 15.65 7.45
C GLN A 105 -8.12 15.00 7.13
N ARG A 106 -8.14 14.07 6.17
CA ARG A 106 -9.34 13.31 5.80
C ARG A 106 -9.85 12.42 6.93
N ALA A 107 -8.95 11.70 7.59
CA ALA A 107 -9.31 10.86 8.73
C ALA A 107 -9.85 11.71 9.88
N GLY A 108 -9.19 12.84 10.21
CA GLY A 108 -9.62 13.78 11.24
C GLY A 108 -10.98 14.40 10.96
N ALA A 109 -11.28 14.77 9.71
CA ALA A 109 -12.58 15.29 9.29
C ALA A 109 -13.72 14.26 9.47
N LEU A 110 -13.40 12.97 9.52
CA LEU A 110 -14.32 11.86 9.78
C LEU A 110 -14.36 11.43 11.26
N GLY A 111 -13.61 12.10 12.15
CA GLY A 111 -13.47 11.73 13.55
C GLY A 111 -12.58 10.51 13.79
N PHE A 112 -11.81 10.05 12.80
CA PHE A 112 -10.90 8.92 12.90
C PHE A 112 -9.49 9.36 13.28
N ARG A 113 -8.79 8.50 14.03
CA ARG A 113 -7.38 8.65 14.34
C ARG A 113 -6.58 7.53 13.66
N ILE A 114 -5.56 7.92 12.87
CA ILE A 114 -4.60 7.02 12.24
C ILE A 114 -3.20 7.44 12.71
N HIS A 115 -2.42 6.46 13.18
CA HIS A 115 -1.03 6.66 13.59
C HIS A 115 -0.13 6.64 12.36
N SER A 116 0.08 7.84 11.76
CA SER A 116 0.88 8.00 10.55
C SER A 116 2.38 8.07 10.87
N VAL A 117 3.17 7.28 10.16
CA VAL A 117 4.64 7.27 10.19
C VAL A 117 5.15 7.60 8.80
N ILE A 118 6.08 8.55 8.70
CA ILE A 118 6.81 8.81 7.46
C ILE A 118 8.08 7.97 7.49
N GLY A 119 8.21 7.02 6.55
CA GLY A 119 9.32 6.09 6.59
C GLY A 119 9.45 5.18 5.36
N ASP A 120 10.55 4.44 5.33
CA ASP A 120 10.81 3.44 4.30
C ASP A 120 10.20 2.08 4.70
N VAL A 121 9.34 1.56 3.85
CA VAL A 121 8.65 0.27 4.07
C VAL A 121 9.59 -0.94 3.94
N HIS A 122 10.80 -0.74 3.43
CA HIS A 122 11.84 -1.78 3.39
C HIS A 122 12.53 -2.02 4.74
N ALA A 123 12.26 -1.13 5.74
CA ALA A 123 12.73 -1.25 7.12
C ALA A 123 11.65 -0.67 8.03
N LEU A 124 10.63 -1.46 8.34
CA LEU A 124 9.47 -1.02 9.12
C LEU A 124 9.88 -0.68 10.57
N PRO A 125 9.60 0.55 11.06
CA PRO A 125 9.99 0.98 12.40
C PRO A 125 9.03 0.45 13.48
N PHE A 126 8.63 -0.81 13.36
CA PHE A 126 7.73 -1.48 14.29
C PHE A 126 8.37 -2.76 14.83
N PRO A 127 8.02 -3.17 16.06
CA PRO A 127 8.54 -4.41 16.63
C PRO A 127 7.98 -5.65 15.92
N ASP A 128 8.66 -6.79 16.13
CA ASP A 128 8.20 -8.09 15.67
C ASP A 128 6.85 -8.46 16.29
N ASN A 129 6.03 -9.20 15.57
CA ASN A 129 4.75 -9.74 16.07
C ASN A 129 3.82 -8.67 16.65
N HIS A 130 3.68 -7.54 16.00
CA HIS A 130 2.97 -6.38 16.54
C HIS A 130 1.55 -6.22 15.98
N PHE A 131 1.32 -6.53 14.69
CA PHE A 131 0.06 -6.30 14.00
C PHE A 131 -0.74 -7.60 13.79
N ASP A 132 -2.05 -7.48 13.89
CA ASP A 132 -3.00 -8.56 13.59
C ASP A 132 -3.34 -8.60 12.09
N VAL A 133 -3.40 -7.41 11.48
CA VAL A 133 -3.72 -7.22 10.06
C VAL A 133 -2.69 -6.28 9.44
N VAL A 134 -2.17 -6.64 8.27
CA VAL A 134 -1.35 -5.76 7.44
C VAL A 134 -1.96 -5.68 6.04
N THR A 135 -2.03 -4.48 5.49
CA THR A 135 -2.53 -4.22 4.13
C THR A 135 -1.45 -3.58 3.27
N LEU A 136 -1.47 -3.89 1.97
CA LEU A 136 -0.64 -3.25 0.94
C LEU A 136 -1.45 -3.18 -0.35
N GLN A 137 -1.62 -1.98 -0.93
CA GLN A 137 -2.39 -1.80 -2.14
C GLN A 137 -1.63 -0.96 -3.19
N TYR A 138 -1.61 -1.42 -4.43
CA TYR A 138 -1.10 -0.73 -5.65
C TYR A 138 0.32 -0.17 -5.56
N ALA A 139 1.21 -0.77 -4.77
CA ALA A 139 2.55 -0.25 -4.54
C ALA A 139 3.69 -1.18 -4.99
N THR A 140 3.44 -2.46 -5.24
CA THR A 140 4.53 -3.44 -5.46
C THR A 140 5.43 -3.11 -6.65
N ARG A 141 4.92 -2.41 -7.66
CA ARG A 141 5.73 -1.94 -8.80
C ARG A 141 6.84 -0.96 -8.40
N HIS A 142 6.74 -0.35 -7.21
CA HIS A 142 7.66 0.64 -6.67
C HIS A 142 8.55 0.08 -5.54
N LEU A 143 8.49 -1.23 -5.27
CA LEU A 143 9.10 -1.84 -4.09
C LEU A 143 10.04 -2.99 -4.46
N ARG A 144 11.07 -3.20 -3.63
CA ARG A 144 11.79 -4.46 -3.56
C ARG A 144 10.93 -5.45 -2.76
N VAL A 145 10.08 -6.16 -3.48
CA VAL A 145 8.95 -6.91 -2.91
C VAL A 145 9.41 -7.92 -1.84
N LYS A 146 10.55 -8.60 -2.06
CA LYS A 146 11.09 -9.58 -1.10
C LYS A 146 11.40 -8.95 0.25
N ASP A 147 12.04 -7.78 0.24
CA ASP A 147 12.42 -7.07 1.46
C ASP A 147 11.18 -6.61 2.22
N VAL A 148 10.24 -5.98 1.50
CA VAL A 148 8.99 -5.49 2.10
C VAL A 148 8.14 -6.62 2.64
N PHE A 149 8.01 -7.74 1.92
CA PHE A 149 7.25 -8.89 2.41
C PHE A 149 7.94 -9.56 3.61
N GLY A 150 9.28 -9.56 3.66
CA GLY A 150 10.04 -9.99 4.84
C GLY A 150 9.72 -9.14 6.07
N GLU A 151 9.70 -7.81 5.92
CA GLU A 151 9.33 -6.88 6.98
C GLU A 151 7.86 -7.03 7.40
N ILE A 152 6.93 -7.20 6.45
CA ILE A 152 5.52 -7.47 6.75
C ILE A 152 5.38 -8.74 7.58
N LEU A 153 6.05 -9.82 7.19
CA LEU A 153 6.03 -11.08 7.95
C LEU A 153 6.62 -10.91 9.35
N ARG A 154 7.68 -10.13 9.51
CA ARG A 154 8.31 -9.85 10.79
C ARG A 154 7.37 -9.13 11.75
N VAL A 155 6.66 -8.11 11.28
CA VAL A 155 5.77 -7.31 12.13
C VAL A 155 4.40 -7.94 12.36
N LEU A 156 4.00 -8.94 11.56
CA LEU A 156 2.77 -9.69 11.76
C LEU A 156 2.88 -10.62 12.97
N LYS A 157 1.83 -10.65 13.79
CA LYS A 157 1.69 -11.65 14.86
C LYS A 157 1.54 -13.06 14.28
N PRO A 158 1.94 -14.10 15.00
CA PRO A 158 1.52 -15.46 14.69
C PRO A 158 -0.01 -15.54 14.55
N GLY A 159 -0.49 -16.04 13.40
CA GLY A 159 -1.92 -16.05 13.05
C GLY A 159 -2.49 -14.71 12.55
N GLY A 160 -1.67 -13.68 12.42
CA GLY A 160 -2.03 -12.43 11.74
C GLY A 160 -2.16 -12.62 10.22
N HIS A 161 -2.84 -11.70 9.56
CA HIS A 161 -3.15 -11.81 8.13
C HIS A 161 -2.57 -10.64 7.33
N PHE A 162 -1.97 -10.98 6.20
CA PHE A 162 -1.53 -10.02 5.19
C PHE A 162 -2.50 -10.02 4.01
N TYR A 163 -3.07 -8.86 3.72
CA TYR A 163 -3.96 -8.64 2.58
C TYR A 163 -3.29 -7.76 1.55
N HIS A 164 -3.19 -8.26 0.34
CA HIS A 164 -2.51 -7.57 -0.76
C HIS A 164 -3.42 -7.46 -1.98
N CYS A 165 -3.50 -6.25 -2.54
CA CYS A 165 -4.21 -5.98 -3.79
C CYS A 165 -3.31 -5.16 -4.71
N ASP A 166 -3.05 -5.67 -5.91
CA ASP A 166 -2.25 -4.95 -6.92
C ASP A 166 -2.66 -5.34 -8.34
N MET A 167 -2.27 -4.53 -9.30
CA MET A 167 -2.49 -4.82 -10.71
C MET A 167 -1.42 -5.81 -11.21
N LEU A 168 -1.87 -6.95 -11.67
CA LEU A 168 -1.02 -7.98 -12.24
C LEU A 168 -1.04 -7.90 -13.78
N ARG A 169 0.09 -8.26 -14.39
CA ARG A 169 0.15 -8.41 -15.83
C ARG A 169 -0.78 -9.56 -16.26
N PRO A 170 -1.75 -9.32 -17.17
CA PRO A 170 -2.60 -10.39 -17.68
C PRO A 170 -1.78 -11.49 -18.33
N GLY A 171 -2.09 -12.76 -18.02
CA GLY A 171 -1.44 -13.91 -18.64
C GLY A 171 -1.87 -14.17 -20.10
N ASN A 172 -3.02 -13.63 -20.52
CA ASN A 172 -3.53 -13.74 -21.87
C ASN A 172 -2.99 -12.59 -22.73
N PRO A 173 -2.29 -12.84 -23.87
CA PRO A 173 -1.70 -11.80 -24.72
C PRO A 173 -2.70 -10.79 -25.29
N LEU A 174 -3.94 -11.21 -25.54
CA LEU A 174 -4.99 -10.33 -26.06
C LEU A 174 -5.48 -9.36 -24.98
N VAL A 175 -5.70 -9.89 -23.78
CA VAL A 175 -6.08 -9.08 -22.61
C VAL A 175 -4.94 -8.14 -22.24
N GLU A 176 -3.69 -8.60 -22.30
CA GLU A 176 -2.50 -7.79 -22.08
C GLU A 176 -2.43 -6.62 -23.07
N LYS A 177 -2.65 -6.87 -24.36
CA LYS A 177 -2.66 -5.82 -25.39
C LYS A 177 -3.76 -4.79 -25.12
N LEU A 178 -4.97 -5.21 -24.79
CA LEU A 178 -6.07 -4.33 -24.40
C LEU A 178 -5.73 -3.52 -23.15
N TYR A 179 -5.18 -4.16 -22.13
CA TYR A 179 -4.75 -3.53 -20.89
C TYR A 179 -3.74 -2.39 -21.13
N TYR A 180 -2.69 -2.63 -21.91
CA TYR A 180 -1.68 -1.59 -22.24
C TYR A 180 -2.11 -0.57 -23.28
N THR A 181 -3.20 -0.80 -23.99
CA THR A 181 -3.78 0.20 -24.90
C THR A 181 -4.69 1.17 -24.16
N TYR A 182 -5.23 0.75 -22.99
CA TYR A 182 -6.20 1.52 -22.22
C TYR A 182 -5.58 2.22 -20.98
N LEU A 183 -4.41 1.77 -20.51
CA LEU A 183 -3.64 2.34 -19.41
C LEU A 183 -2.40 3.07 -19.89
#